data_5c5de5c76c9eab910006fc86c83f0b13
#
_entry.id   5c5de5c76c9eab910006fc86c83f0b13
#
_cell.length_a   1.000
_cell.length_b   1.000
_cell.length_c   1.000
_cell.angle_alpha   90.00
_cell.angle_beta   90.00
_cell.angle_gamma   90.00
#
_symmetry.space_group_name_H-M   'P 1'
#
loop_
_entity.id
_entity.type
_entity.pdbx_description
1 polymer ?
#
loop_
_entity_poly.entity_id
_entity_poly.type
_entity_poly.pdbx_seq_one_letter_code
_entity_poly.pdbx_strand_id
1 'polypeptide(L)'
;MRKNFKKALLNIIKHGDTDIFPFPFERYLFEDKLEQCLDILEDYHKSFEHSLSLSPPINLETLSQVGYYGFRQATLIEPFWNAYYLGIVISLAEKIENKRIKEAEKNVFSYRYEWNAKRSSLFKDANWIDYKKQCVEYSKQFDYVLQTDISNFYPRINHHKLENALKKIDTTDIPKRILKLLSIFSGTISYGLPVGGPASRILAELALNNTDLNLKAKGIVFCRYVDDYTIFCNSESEAYKTLILLSEKLSNAQLSLQKDKTKIMSSEEFREIHYFLDPISDEIDNPEEEQKLLNISIRFDPYSTTADEDYETIKQSIRQIDIIGILSREVNKTRIDQTVTKQAINSIKALTEENQVNAVKILLDSNNLLNLSPVFTTIIRAVRSIYDDLVDAGKDFVDSALLELFAEENYLTKIEINLNYIV
;
A
#
# COMPACT_ATOMS: atom_id res chain seq x y z
N MET A 1 20.64 2.25 19.21
CA MET A 1 19.47 1.51 18.66
C MET A 1 18.15 1.97 19.32
N ARG A 2 18.11 2.25 20.62
CA ARG A 2 16.86 2.62 21.35
C ARG A 2 16.00 3.68 20.63
N LYS A 3 16.63 4.77 20.10
CA LYS A 3 15.90 5.80 19.32
C LYS A 3 15.18 5.22 18.10
N ASN A 4 15.76 4.25 17.41
CA ASN A 4 15.16 3.64 16.22
C ASN A 4 14.05 2.64 16.59
N PHE A 5 14.23 1.88 17.68
CA PHE A 5 13.17 1.04 18.24
C PHE A 5 11.99 1.90 18.72
N LYS A 6 12.25 3.07 19.34
CA LYS A 6 11.18 4.00 19.71
C LYS A 6 10.39 4.50 18.50
N LYS A 7 11.08 4.86 17.39
CA LYS A 7 10.41 5.21 16.14
C LYS A 7 9.56 4.04 15.60
N ALA A 8 10.08 2.81 15.65
CA ALA A 8 9.36 1.62 15.20
C ALA A 8 8.08 1.38 16.01
N LEU A 9 8.17 1.37 17.34
CA LEU A 9 7.00 1.17 18.21
C LEU A 9 5.97 2.30 18.01
N LEU A 10 6.39 3.57 17.98
CA LEU A 10 5.47 4.69 17.76
C LEU A 10 4.79 4.62 16.40
N ASN A 11 5.51 4.14 15.37
CA ASN A 11 4.91 3.93 14.06
C ASN A 11 3.86 2.82 14.07
N ILE A 12 4.17 1.68 14.70
CA ILE A 12 3.22 0.54 14.83
C ILE A 12 1.99 0.94 15.65
N ILE A 13 2.16 1.64 16.76
CA ILE A 13 1.05 2.15 17.59
C ILE A 13 0.09 3.00 16.75
N LYS A 14 0.63 3.88 15.92
CA LYS A 14 -0.18 4.86 15.17
C LYS A 14 -0.74 4.32 13.84
N HIS A 15 0.04 3.52 13.12
CA HIS A 15 -0.25 3.13 11.74
C HIS A 15 -0.44 1.61 11.54
N GLY A 16 -0.27 0.82 12.60
CA GLY A 16 -0.19 -0.64 12.50
C GLY A 16 1.18 -1.12 11.99
N ASP A 17 1.36 -2.39 11.97
CA ASP A 17 2.60 -3.06 11.55
C ASP A 17 2.58 -3.42 10.05
N THR A 18 1.40 -3.46 9.45
CA THR A 18 1.16 -3.76 8.04
C THR A 18 -0.16 -3.11 7.58
N ASP A 19 -0.31 -2.86 6.29
CA ASP A 19 -1.56 -2.35 5.68
C ASP A 19 -2.51 -3.47 5.21
N ILE A 20 -2.12 -4.74 5.39
CA ILE A 20 -2.88 -5.91 4.93
C ILE A 20 -3.74 -6.48 6.06
N PHE A 21 -3.19 -6.54 7.28
CA PHE A 21 -3.87 -7.08 8.46
C PHE A 21 -4.49 -5.98 9.30
N PRO A 22 -5.46 -6.30 10.18
CA PRO A 22 -5.90 -5.40 11.23
C PRO A 22 -4.74 -4.99 12.15
N PHE A 23 -4.91 -3.92 12.91
CA PHE A 23 -3.90 -3.50 13.87
C PHE A 23 -3.65 -4.60 14.91
N PRO A 24 -2.38 -4.91 15.22
CA PRO A 24 -2.06 -5.95 16.19
C PRO A 24 -2.58 -5.55 17.58
N PHE A 25 -3.04 -6.53 18.35
CA PHE A 25 -3.52 -6.32 19.72
C PHE A 25 -2.42 -5.75 20.61
N GLU A 26 -1.20 -6.16 20.36
CA GLU A 26 0.02 -5.75 21.08
C GLU A 26 0.29 -4.25 20.96
N ARG A 27 -0.34 -3.54 20.04
CA ARG A 27 -0.22 -2.09 19.98
C ARG A 27 -0.61 -1.39 21.28
N TYR A 28 -1.62 -1.92 21.98
CA TYR A 28 -2.04 -1.41 23.29
C TYR A 28 -0.98 -1.62 24.37
N LEU A 29 -0.30 -2.79 24.33
CA LEU A 29 0.85 -3.06 25.18
C LEU A 29 2.01 -2.12 24.85
N PHE A 30 2.30 -1.88 23.57
CA PHE A 30 3.35 -0.96 23.13
C PHE A 30 3.07 0.48 23.57
N GLU A 31 1.80 0.89 23.57
CA GLU A 31 1.39 2.22 24.02
C GLU A 31 1.49 2.34 25.54
N ASP A 32 0.95 1.40 26.30
CA ASP A 32 0.90 1.42 27.78
C ASP A 32 2.27 1.18 28.44
N LYS A 33 3.11 0.32 27.84
CA LYS A 33 4.40 -0.12 28.39
C LYS A 33 5.58 0.19 27.48
N LEU A 34 5.57 1.36 26.85
CA LEU A 34 6.55 1.73 25.81
C LEU A 34 8.02 1.53 26.29
N GLU A 35 8.38 1.99 27.47
CA GLU A 35 9.76 1.91 27.95
C GLU A 35 10.18 0.46 28.23
N GLN A 36 9.29 -0.38 28.78
CA GLN A 36 9.55 -1.81 28.99
C GLN A 36 9.70 -2.55 27.64
N CYS A 37 8.85 -2.22 26.66
CA CYS A 37 8.98 -2.80 25.32
C CYS A 37 10.30 -2.40 24.66
N LEU A 38 10.76 -1.15 24.88
CA LEU A 38 12.06 -0.70 24.42
C LEU A 38 13.21 -1.49 25.06
N ASP A 39 13.12 -1.79 26.36
CA ASP A 39 14.13 -2.59 27.06
C ASP A 39 14.22 -4.00 26.46
N ILE A 40 13.06 -4.65 26.16
CA ILE A 40 13.00 -5.96 25.49
C ILE A 40 13.69 -5.89 24.12
N LEU A 41 13.39 -4.87 23.31
CA LEU A 41 14.00 -4.72 21.98
C LEU A 41 15.51 -4.45 22.05
N GLU A 42 15.97 -3.73 23.08
CA GLU A 42 17.41 -3.55 23.33
C GLU A 42 18.07 -4.85 23.75
N ASP A 43 17.42 -5.68 24.54
CA ASP A 43 17.93 -7.00 24.95
C ASP A 43 17.97 -7.97 23.77
N TYR A 44 16.96 -7.94 22.89
CA TYR A 44 17.02 -8.63 21.60
C TYR A 44 18.23 -8.18 20.78
N HIS A 45 18.53 -6.88 20.81
CA HIS A 45 19.66 -6.34 20.05
C HIS A 45 21.02 -6.72 20.65
N LYS A 46 21.17 -6.69 21.98
CA LYS A 46 22.41 -7.04 22.68
C LYS A 46 22.77 -8.52 22.54
N SER A 47 21.76 -9.39 22.58
CA SER A 47 21.90 -10.85 22.57
C SER A 47 21.13 -11.52 21.43
N PHE A 48 21.24 -10.99 20.22
CA PHE A 48 20.40 -11.34 19.07
C PHE A 48 20.27 -12.85 18.81
N GLU A 49 21.39 -13.57 18.72
CA GLU A 49 21.37 -15.02 18.45
C GLU A 49 20.74 -15.80 19.62
N HIS A 50 20.98 -15.37 20.86
CA HIS A 50 20.39 -15.98 22.03
C HIS A 50 18.88 -15.72 22.07
N SER A 51 18.44 -14.51 21.80
CA SER A 51 17.02 -14.16 21.75
C SER A 51 16.27 -14.94 20.65
N LEU A 52 16.87 -15.11 19.47
CA LEU A 52 16.35 -15.95 18.40
C LEU A 52 16.22 -17.43 18.80
N SER A 53 17.16 -17.93 19.62
CA SER A 53 17.12 -19.31 20.09
C SER A 53 16.06 -19.54 21.17
N LEU A 54 15.85 -18.56 22.07
CA LEU A 54 14.86 -18.66 23.14
C LEU A 54 13.42 -18.42 22.66
N SER A 55 13.24 -17.44 21.81
CA SER A 55 11.94 -17.02 21.29
C SER A 55 12.05 -16.75 19.80
N PRO A 56 12.10 -17.78 18.96
CA PRO A 56 12.17 -17.60 17.52
C PRO A 56 10.91 -16.89 17.02
N PRO A 57 11.03 -15.98 16.01
CA PRO A 57 9.87 -15.30 15.48
C PRO A 57 8.90 -16.31 14.86
N ILE A 58 7.65 -16.18 15.24
CA ILE A 58 6.53 -16.91 14.63
C ILE A 58 5.96 -16.00 13.56
N ASN A 59 5.74 -16.54 12.37
CA ASN A 59 5.03 -15.84 11.31
C ASN A 59 3.92 -16.74 10.75
N LEU A 60 2.80 -16.11 10.43
CA LEU A 60 1.69 -16.75 9.75
C LEU A 60 1.66 -16.29 8.32
N GLU A 61 1.57 -17.25 7.41
CA GLU A 61 1.39 -16.97 5.97
C GLU A 61 -0.05 -17.26 5.60
N THR A 62 -0.69 -16.29 4.94
CA THR A 62 -2.07 -16.41 4.49
C THR A 62 -2.27 -15.76 3.14
N LEU A 63 -3.38 -16.08 2.47
CA LEU A 63 -3.73 -15.50 1.19
C LEU A 63 -4.53 -14.21 1.39
N SER A 64 -4.11 -13.16 0.70
CA SER A 64 -4.86 -11.91 0.54
C SER A 64 -5.39 -11.82 -0.88
N GLN A 65 -6.67 -11.58 -1.04
CA GLN A 65 -7.29 -11.46 -2.35
C GLN A 65 -6.80 -10.20 -3.09
N VAL A 66 -6.49 -10.36 -4.37
CA VAL A 66 -6.11 -9.28 -5.28
C VAL A 66 -6.96 -9.39 -6.54
N GLY A 67 -7.95 -8.51 -6.66
CA GLY A 67 -8.96 -8.64 -7.71
C GLY A 67 -9.86 -9.87 -7.49
N TYR A 68 -10.52 -10.32 -8.55
CA TYR A 68 -11.49 -11.42 -8.45
C TYR A 68 -10.85 -12.81 -8.38
N TYR A 69 -9.73 -13.02 -9.07
CA TYR A 69 -9.17 -14.36 -9.31
C TYR A 69 -7.70 -14.46 -8.93
N GLY A 70 -7.16 -13.43 -8.28
CA GLY A 70 -5.78 -13.38 -7.84
C GLY A 70 -5.68 -13.42 -6.33
N PHE A 71 -4.59 -14.04 -5.84
CA PHE A 71 -4.24 -14.04 -4.43
C PHE A 71 -2.78 -13.66 -4.28
N ARG A 72 -2.48 -12.93 -3.21
CA ARG A 72 -1.13 -12.59 -2.80
C ARG A 72 -0.86 -13.23 -1.46
N GLN A 73 0.30 -13.85 -1.31
CA GLN A 73 0.74 -14.32 -0.01
C GLN A 73 1.09 -13.12 0.88
N ALA A 74 0.50 -13.06 2.04
CA ALA A 74 0.75 -12.06 3.07
C ALA A 74 1.35 -12.75 4.29
N THR A 75 2.31 -12.08 4.95
CA THR A 75 3.02 -12.61 6.12
C THR A 75 2.74 -11.72 7.32
N LEU A 76 2.11 -12.27 8.35
CA LEU A 76 1.97 -11.66 9.66
C LEU A 76 3.14 -12.12 10.53
N ILE A 77 3.97 -11.18 10.94
CA ILE A 77 5.14 -11.43 11.80
C ILE A 77 4.74 -11.15 13.25
N GLU A 78 5.24 -11.96 14.19
CA GLU A 78 5.07 -11.72 15.62
C GLU A 78 5.48 -10.27 15.95
N PRO A 79 4.64 -9.52 16.72
CA PRO A 79 4.76 -8.07 16.84
C PRO A 79 6.09 -7.53 17.39
N PHE A 80 6.72 -8.23 18.38
CA PHE A 80 8.02 -7.78 18.92
C PHE A 80 9.15 -7.98 17.91
N TRP A 81 9.16 -9.10 17.19
CA TRP A 81 10.13 -9.31 16.12
C TRP A 81 9.89 -8.40 14.92
N ASN A 82 8.65 -8.07 14.62
CA ASN A 82 8.33 -7.10 13.60
C ASN A 82 8.81 -5.69 14.00
N ALA A 83 8.58 -5.28 15.26
CA ALA A 83 9.10 -4.02 15.80
C ALA A 83 10.64 -3.97 15.81
N TYR A 84 11.30 -5.07 16.17
CA TYR A 84 12.75 -5.20 16.10
C TYR A 84 13.25 -5.08 14.66
N TYR A 85 12.66 -5.84 13.73
CA TYR A 85 12.99 -5.80 12.30
C TYR A 85 12.83 -4.37 11.74
N LEU A 86 11.71 -3.73 12.01
CA LEU A 86 11.51 -2.34 11.61
C LEU A 86 12.56 -1.40 12.22
N GLY A 87 12.87 -1.56 13.49
CA GLY A 87 13.87 -0.72 14.19
C GLY A 87 15.27 -0.82 13.60
N ILE A 88 15.72 -2.02 13.24
CA ILE A 88 17.04 -2.19 12.60
C ILE A 88 17.04 -1.70 11.15
N VAL A 89 15.93 -1.81 10.42
CA VAL A 89 15.80 -1.22 9.07
C VAL A 89 15.77 0.31 9.13
N ILE A 90 15.07 0.90 10.11
CA ILE A 90 15.07 2.36 10.33
C ILE A 90 16.49 2.88 10.56
N SER A 91 17.38 2.09 11.20
CA SER A 91 18.78 2.52 11.42
C SER A 91 19.57 2.72 10.13
N LEU A 92 19.12 2.11 9.03
CA LEU A 92 19.70 2.22 7.69
C LEU A 92 18.92 3.17 6.76
N ALA A 93 17.69 3.57 7.16
CA ALA A 93 16.76 4.24 6.26
C ALA A 93 17.31 5.56 5.68
N GLU A 94 17.97 6.39 6.48
CA GLU A 94 18.62 7.63 6.00
C GLU A 94 19.77 7.33 5.03
N LYS A 95 20.56 6.28 5.30
CA LYS A 95 21.64 5.86 4.40
C LYS A 95 21.09 5.35 3.07
N ILE A 96 19.98 4.62 3.11
CA ILE A 96 19.26 4.14 1.90
C ILE A 96 18.74 5.34 1.12
N GLU A 97 18.01 6.26 1.77
CA GLU A 97 17.44 7.44 1.12
C GLU A 97 18.51 8.31 0.43
N ASN A 98 19.65 8.49 1.08
CA ASN A 98 20.78 9.26 0.53
C ASN A 98 21.43 8.63 -0.71
N LYS A 99 21.20 7.31 -0.95
CA LYS A 99 21.70 6.61 -2.14
C LYS A 99 20.72 6.62 -3.32
N ARG A 100 19.47 6.92 -3.06
CA ARG A 100 18.41 6.99 -4.09
C ARG A 100 18.58 8.23 -4.96
N ILE A 101 17.94 8.24 -6.13
CA ILE A 101 17.76 9.45 -6.94
C ILE A 101 17.10 10.50 -6.08
N LYS A 102 17.63 11.71 -6.07
CA LYS A 102 17.10 12.81 -5.24
C LYS A 102 15.66 13.12 -5.60
N GLU A 103 14.85 13.42 -4.61
CA GLU A 103 13.43 13.75 -4.77
C GLU A 103 13.19 14.89 -5.77
N ALA A 104 14.02 15.94 -5.72
CA ALA A 104 13.95 17.08 -6.64
C ALA A 104 14.06 16.71 -8.13
N GLU A 105 14.56 15.51 -8.46
CA GLU A 105 14.66 15.01 -9.82
C GLU A 105 13.38 14.38 -10.34
N LYS A 106 12.38 14.18 -9.47
CA LYS A 106 11.03 13.73 -9.82
C LYS A 106 10.97 12.41 -10.63
N ASN A 107 11.88 11.48 -10.34
CA ASN A 107 11.87 10.17 -10.96
C ASN A 107 11.21 9.10 -10.07
N VAL A 108 11.47 9.11 -8.77
CA VAL A 108 11.01 8.09 -7.83
C VAL A 108 10.21 8.73 -6.71
N PHE A 109 8.95 8.33 -6.58
CA PHE A 109 7.98 8.98 -5.69
C PHE A 109 7.64 8.16 -4.45
N SER A 110 7.76 6.83 -4.52
CA SER A 110 7.34 5.94 -3.43
C SER A 110 8.27 5.99 -2.22
N TYR A 111 7.66 5.91 -1.04
CA TYR A 111 8.30 5.63 0.25
C TYR A 111 9.58 6.44 0.53
N ARG A 112 9.52 7.76 0.34
CA ARG A 112 10.60 8.68 0.71
C ARG A 112 10.73 8.72 2.23
N TYR A 113 11.87 8.26 2.76
CA TYR A 113 12.05 8.20 4.19
C TYR A 113 12.27 9.58 4.79
N GLU A 114 11.37 9.96 5.69
CA GLU A 114 11.49 11.12 6.58
C GLU A 114 10.69 10.90 7.85
N TRP A 115 11.37 10.87 8.99
CA TRP A 115 10.69 10.69 10.26
C TRP A 115 9.91 11.94 10.67
N ASN A 116 8.60 11.84 10.76
CA ASN A 116 7.72 12.85 11.30
C ASN A 116 7.30 12.47 12.73
N ALA A 117 7.87 13.17 13.74
CA ALA A 117 7.60 12.85 15.14
C ALA A 117 6.16 13.16 15.60
N LYS A 118 5.48 14.16 14.99
CA LYS A 118 4.09 14.50 15.34
C LYS A 118 3.10 13.43 14.88
N ARG A 119 3.34 12.85 13.69
CA ARG A 119 2.48 11.84 13.10
C ARG A 119 2.98 10.41 13.32
N SER A 120 4.17 10.25 13.92
CA SER A 120 4.86 8.96 14.02
C SER A 120 5.00 8.24 12.66
N SER A 121 5.07 8.99 11.56
CA SER A 121 5.21 8.45 10.22
C SER A 121 6.67 8.34 9.78
N LEU A 122 6.97 7.33 8.97
CA LEU A 122 8.31 7.03 8.44
C LEU A 122 8.53 7.57 7.05
N PHE A 123 7.46 7.96 6.37
CA PHE A 123 7.52 8.41 4.98
C PHE A 123 6.95 9.81 4.86
N LYS A 124 7.50 10.57 3.91
CA LYS A 124 6.89 11.81 3.46
C LYS A 124 5.50 11.55 2.90
N ASP A 125 4.68 12.58 2.93
CA ASP A 125 3.35 12.58 2.31
C ASP A 125 3.41 12.50 0.76
N ALA A 126 4.59 12.21 0.18
CA ALA A 126 4.78 11.99 -1.24
C ALA A 126 3.96 10.80 -1.71
N ASN A 127 3.04 11.06 -2.58
CA ASN A 127 1.95 10.18 -2.81
C ASN A 127 1.82 9.79 -4.29
N TRP A 128 0.95 8.84 -4.52
CA TRP A 128 0.50 8.39 -5.81
C TRP A 128 0.01 9.54 -6.72
N ILE A 129 -0.56 10.59 -6.14
CA ILE A 129 -1.08 11.77 -6.87
C ILE A 129 0.06 12.55 -7.50
N ASP A 130 1.14 12.83 -6.75
CA ASP A 130 2.30 13.56 -7.26
C ASP A 130 3.00 12.78 -8.37
N TYR A 131 3.10 11.46 -8.22
CA TYR A 131 3.59 10.57 -9.29
C TYR A 131 2.74 10.71 -10.55
N LYS A 132 1.41 10.62 -10.44
CA LYS A 132 0.51 10.72 -11.59
C LYS A 132 0.55 12.10 -12.24
N LYS A 133 0.52 13.17 -11.46
CA LYS A 133 0.66 14.54 -11.97
C LYS A 133 1.97 14.73 -12.76
N GLN A 134 3.08 14.21 -12.22
CA GLN A 134 4.37 14.30 -12.91
C GLN A 134 4.39 13.46 -14.19
N CYS A 135 3.74 12.29 -14.19
CA CYS A 135 3.58 11.51 -15.43
C CYS A 135 2.82 12.26 -16.51
N VAL A 136 1.73 12.94 -16.16
CA VAL A 136 0.98 13.80 -17.11
C VAL A 136 1.86 14.97 -17.60
N GLU A 137 2.62 15.62 -16.74
CA GLU A 137 3.52 16.70 -17.14
C GLU A 137 4.61 16.23 -18.11
N TYR A 138 5.23 15.07 -17.86
CA TYR A 138 6.21 14.53 -18.80
C TYR A 138 5.56 14.08 -20.11
N SER A 139 4.34 13.53 -20.11
CA SER A 139 3.65 13.13 -21.34
C SER A 139 3.35 14.29 -22.30
N LYS A 140 3.41 15.56 -21.81
CA LYS A 140 3.28 16.74 -22.67
C LYS A 140 4.57 17.05 -23.47
N GLN A 141 5.70 16.44 -23.08
CA GLN A 141 7.04 16.72 -23.66
C GLN A 141 7.55 15.57 -24.54
N PHE A 142 6.86 14.44 -24.58
CA PHE A 142 7.24 13.23 -25.30
C PHE A 142 6.06 12.68 -26.10
N ASP A 143 6.34 11.94 -27.18
CA ASP A 143 5.31 11.42 -28.08
C ASP A 143 4.73 10.08 -27.64
N TYR A 144 5.53 9.27 -26.90
CA TYR A 144 5.16 7.92 -26.48
C TYR A 144 5.41 7.69 -24.99
N VAL A 145 4.55 6.85 -24.41
CA VAL A 145 4.65 6.43 -23.01
C VAL A 145 4.70 4.90 -22.96
N LEU A 146 5.70 4.38 -22.25
CA LEU A 146 5.78 2.97 -21.85
C LEU A 146 5.35 2.87 -20.39
N GLN A 147 4.24 2.19 -20.13
CA GLN A 147 3.82 1.80 -18.78
C GLN A 147 4.10 0.32 -18.54
N THR A 148 4.59 -0.01 -17.38
CA THR A 148 4.86 -1.40 -16.98
C THR A 148 4.94 -1.55 -15.47
N ASP A 149 4.75 -2.77 -14.99
CA ASP A 149 4.72 -3.16 -13.58
C ASP A 149 5.68 -4.36 -13.37
N ILE A 150 6.28 -4.49 -12.20
CA ILE A 150 7.12 -5.65 -11.86
C ILE A 150 6.25 -6.77 -11.30
N SER A 151 6.31 -7.93 -11.93
CA SER A 151 5.55 -9.11 -11.52
C SER A 151 5.97 -9.62 -10.14
N ASN A 152 5.03 -9.76 -9.22
CA ASN A 152 5.26 -10.31 -7.89
C ASN A 152 6.47 -9.68 -7.17
N PHE A 153 6.58 -8.35 -7.17
CA PHE A 153 7.79 -7.63 -6.77
C PHE A 153 8.33 -8.04 -5.40
N TYR A 154 7.57 -7.82 -4.31
CA TYR A 154 8.04 -8.14 -2.94
C TYR A 154 8.42 -9.62 -2.76
N PRO A 155 7.60 -10.60 -3.19
CA PRO A 155 7.94 -12.02 -3.07
C PRO A 155 9.16 -12.46 -3.91
N ARG A 156 9.56 -11.67 -4.91
CA ARG A 156 10.67 -12.02 -5.82
C ARG A 156 11.99 -11.32 -5.48
N ILE A 157 12.03 -10.43 -4.50
CA ILE A 157 13.27 -9.76 -4.11
C ILE A 157 14.27 -10.79 -3.58
N ASN A 158 15.38 -10.95 -4.30
CA ASN A 158 16.43 -11.91 -3.95
C ASN A 158 17.26 -11.42 -2.76
N HIS A 159 17.35 -12.24 -1.71
CA HIS A 159 18.06 -11.92 -0.45
C HIS A 159 19.55 -11.66 -0.67
N HIS A 160 20.22 -12.41 -1.56
CA HIS A 160 21.63 -12.20 -1.83
C HIS A 160 21.90 -10.87 -2.56
N LYS A 161 21.04 -10.49 -3.51
CA LYS A 161 21.12 -9.17 -4.16
C LYS A 161 20.89 -8.04 -3.17
N LEU A 162 19.91 -8.20 -2.29
CA LEU A 162 19.63 -7.24 -1.22
C LEU A 162 20.80 -7.15 -0.22
N GLU A 163 21.38 -8.28 0.17
CA GLU A 163 22.58 -8.33 1.02
C GLU A 163 23.72 -7.50 0.44
N ASN A 164 24.02 -7.73 -0.86
CA ASN A 164 25.08 -6.99 -1.54
C ASN A 164 24.78 -5.47 -1.58
N ALA A 165 23.52 -5.07 -1.72
CA ALA A 165 23.14 -3.67 -1.67
C ALA A 165 23.29 -3.09 -0.25
N LEU A 166 22.87 -3.82 0.78
CA LEU A 166 22.99 -3.43 2.18
C LEU A 166 24.45 -3.29 2.62
N LYS A 167 25.32 -4.25 2.26
CA LYS A 167 26.76 -4.21 2.58
C LYS A 167 27.50 -3.00 1.98
N LYS A 168 26.99 -2.43 0.87
CA LYS A 168 27.54 -1.20 0.28
C LYS A 168 27.20 0.07 1.06
N ILE A 169 26.22 0.03 1.93
CA ILE A 169 25.78 1.18 2.72
C ILE A 169 26.09 1.05 4.21
N ASP A 170 26.25 -0.18 4.69
CA ASP A 170 26.55 -0.42 6.09
C ASP A 170 27.46 -1.63 6.28
N THR A 171 28.55 -1.45 7.04
CA THR A 171 29.55 -2.48 7.32
C THR A 171 29.40 -3.11 8.71
N THR A 172 28.39 -2.71 9.46
CA THR A 172 28.07 -3.30 10.78
C THR A 172 27.42 -4.68 10.61
N ASP A 173 26.98 -5.28 11.70
CA ASP A 173 26.26 -6.55 11.70
C ASP A 173 24.77 -6.41 11.33
N ILE A 174 24.24 -5.18 11.25
CA ILE A 174 22.83 -4.93 10.92
C ILE A 174 22.38 -5.59 9.60
N PRO A 175 23.11 -5.46 8.47
CA PRO A 175 22.78 -6.19 7.25
C PRO A 175 22.61 -7.71 7.46
N LYS A 176 23.48 -8.33 8.22
CA LYS A 176 23.43 -9.76 8.53
C LYS A 176 22.19 -10.12 9.34
N ARG A 177 21.84 -9.32 10.35
CA ARG A 177 20.63 -9.53 11.16
C ARG A 177 19.35 -9.39 10.32
N ILE A 178 19.29 -8.39 9.44
CA ILE A 178 18.17 -8.23 8.51
C ILE A 178 18.01 -9.49 7.66
N LEU A 179 19.09 -9.97 7.04
CA LEU A 179 19.04 -11.17 6.20
C LEU A 179 18.68 -12.43 6.98
N LYS A 180 19.15 -12.57 8.22
CA LYS A 180 18.80 -13.67 9.11
C LYS A 180 17.30 -13.70 9.39
N LEU A 181 16.71 -12.54 9.72
CA LEU A 181 15.27 -12.42 9.94
C LEU A 181 14.48 -12.72 8.66
N LEU A 182 14.87 -12.15 7.52
CA LEU A 182 14.23 -12.43 6.24
C LEU A 182 14.25 -13.91 5.88
N SER A 183 15.37 -14.60 6.14
CA SER A 183 15.47 -16.05 5.94
C SER A 183 14.49 -16.83 6.83
N ILE A 184 14.28 -16.38 8.06
CA ILE A 184 13.31 -17.01 8.97
C ILE A 184 11.88 -16.74 8.49
N PHE A 185 11.56 -15.47 8.16
CA PHE A 185 10.23 -15.08 7.71
C PHE A 185 9.82 -15.77 6.39
N SER A 186 10.76 -16.10 5.52
CA SER A 186 10.52 -16.77 4.24
C SER A 186 10.63 -18.31 4.32
N GLY A 187 10.67 -18.90 5.51
CA GLY A 187 10.78 -20.34 5.66
C GLY A 187 12.05 -20.93 5.02
N THR A 188 13.19 -20.24 5.15
CA THR A 188 14.50 -20.60 4.56
C THR A 188 14.64 -20.43 3.04
N ILE A 189 13.62 -19.90 2.36
CA ILE A 189 13.72 -19.55 0.95
C ILE A 189 14.57 -18.27 0.81
N SER A 190 15.44 -18.20 -0.21
CA SER A 190 16.34 -17.05 -0.41
C SER A 190 15.71 -15.88 -1.17
N TYR A 191 14.40 -15.73 -1.08
CA TYR A 191 13.61 -14.69 -1.74
C TYR A 191 12.54 -14.16 -0.81
N GLY A 192 12.07 -12.98 -1.13
CA GLY A 192 10.87 -12.40 -0.59
C GLY A 192 11.11 -11.43 0.55
N LEU A 193 10.31 -10.39 0.54
CA LEU A 193 10.09 -9.48 1.66
C LEU A 193 8.66 -9.66 2.15
N PRO A 194 8.42 -9.66 3.47
CA PRO A 194 7.07 -9.64 4.02
C PRO A 194 6.26 -8.48 3.44
N VAL A 195 5.08 -8.76 2.88
CA VAL A 195 4.28 -7.75 2.18
C VAL A 195 3.53 -6.88 3.19
N GLY A 196 3.46 -5.57 2.93
CA GLY A 196 2.62 -4.62 3.66
C GLY A 196 3.34 -3.79 4.72
N GLY A 197 4.42 -4.28 5.32
CA GLY A 197 5.12 -3.58 6.39
C GLY A 197 6.10 -2.49 5.92
N PRO A 198 6.32 -1.43 6.73
CA PRO A 198 7.20 -0.31 6.35
C PRO A 198 8.67 -0.71 6.19
N ALA A 199 9.16 -1.70 6.93
CA ALA A 199 10.52 -2.22 6.76
C ALA A 199 10.76 -2.77 5.36
N SER A 200 9.82 -3.58 4.86
CA SER A 200 9.88 -4.14 3.50
C SER A 200 9.82 -3.06 2.43
N ARG A 201 9.05 -1.99 2.64
CA ARG A 201 8.98 -0.84 1.73
C ARG A 201 10.33 -0.14 1.59
N ILE A 202 11.02 0.11 2.71
CA ILE A 202 12.36 0.72 2.71
C ILE A 202 13.38 -0.18 1.97
N LEU A 203 13.35 -1.49 2.23
CA LEU A 203 14.28 -2.44 1.60
C LEU A 203 13.97 -2.66 0.11
N ALA A 204 12.71 -2.61 -0.29
CA ALA A 204 12.28 -2.71 -1.67
C ALA A 204 12.81 -1.54 -2.52
N GLU A 205 12.81 -0.33 -1.97
CA GLU A 205 13.38 0.85 -2.62
C GLU A 205 14.91 0.70 -2.83
N LEU A 206 15.61 0.08 -1.88
CA LEU A 206 17.02 -0.23 -2.04
C LEU A 206 17.26 -1.28 -3.13
N ALA A 207 16.39 -2.29 -3.23
CA ALA A 207 16.52 -3.35 -4.24
C ALA A 207 16.43 -2.82 -5.67
N LEU A 208 15.58 -1.81 -5.93
CA LEU A 208 15.43 -1.19 -7.25
C LEU A 208 16.40 -0.05 -7.54
N ASN A 209 17.07 0.49 -6.52
CA ASN A 209 17.90 1.68 -6.66
C ASN A 209 18.96 1.59 -7.77
N ASN A 210 19.57 0.42 -7.95
CA ASN A 210 20.56 0.24 -9.02
C ASN A 210 19.92 0.26 -10.43
N THR A 211 18.70 -0.23 -10.58
CA THR A 211 17.94 -0.15 -11.83
C THR A 211 17.61 1.31 -12.15
N ASP A 212 17.08 2.06 -11.18
CA ASP A 212 16.76 3.48 -11.34
C ASP A 212 17.97 4.31 -11.74
N LEU A 213 19.11 4.12 -11.05
CA LEU A 213 20.35 4.82 -11.36
C LEU A 213 20.89 4.48 -12.76
N ASN A 214 20.72 3.23 -13.23
CA ASN A 214 21.10 2.83 -14.58
C ASN A 214 20.23 3.49 -15.65
N LEU A 215 18.91 3.55 -15.45
CA LEU A 215 17.99 4.25 -16.36
C LEU A 215 18.37 5.72 -16.47
N LYS A 216 18.54 6.37 -15.31
CA LYS A 216 18.96 7.77 -15.25
C LYS A 216 20.29 8.03 -15.93
N ALA A 217 21.31 7.20 -15.69
CA ALA A 217 22.63 7.33 -16.30
C ALA A 217 22.61 7.21 -17.83
N LYS A 218 21.57 6.57 -18.40
CA LYS A 218 21.32 6.49 -19.85
C LYS A 218 20.46 7.63 -20.38
N GLY A 219 20.10 8.61 -19.54
CA GLY A 219 19.28 9.75 -19.94
C GLY A 219 17.81 9.42 -20.15
N ILE A 220 17.34 8.28 -19.67
CA ILE A 220 15.94 7.85 -19.79
C ILE A 220 15.10 8.67 -18.80
N VAL A 221 14.04 9.30 -19.31
CA VAL A 221 13.07 10.02 -18.51
C VAL A 221 11.99 9.06 -18.05
N PHE A 222 11.83 8.93 -16.74
CA PHE A 222 10.85 8.01 -16.15
C PHE A 222 10.33 8.52 -14.83
N CYS A 223 9.14 8.05 -14.46
CA CYS A 223 8.58 8.11 -13.12
C CYS A 223 8.38 6.69 -12.59
N ARG A 224 8.68 6.46 -11.31
CA ARG A 224 8.42 5.18 -10.63
C ARG A 224 7.66 5.39 -9.32
N TYR A 225 6.67 4.54 -9.12
CA TYR A 225 5.98 4.39 -7.85
C TYR A 225 5.95 2.91 -7.46
N VAL A 226 6.77 2.52 -6.48
CA VAL A 226 7.02 1.14 -6.03
C VAL A 226 7.51 0.27 -7.19
N ASP A 227 6.68 -0.57 -7.76
CA ASP A 227 6.90 -1.50 -8.87
C ASP A 227 6.38 -0.97 -10.21
N ASP A 228 5.58 0.10 -10.20
CA ASP A 228 5.05 0.75 -11.41
C ASP A 228 6.08 1.71 -12.04
N TYR A 229 6.45 1.46 -13.28
CA TYR A 229 7.27 2.36 -14.11
C TYR A 229 6.43 3.02 -15.21
N THR A 230 6.55 4.33 -15.34
CA THR A 230 6.08 5.09 -16.51
C THR A 230 7.28 5.79 -17.14
N ILE A 231 7.59 5.47 -18.40
CA ILE A 231 8.78 5.91 -19.13
C ILE A 231 8.35 6.70 -20.35
N PHE A 232 9.04 7.80 -20.65
CA PHE A 232 8.67 8.75 -21.68
C PHE A 232 9.71 8.71 -22.82
N CYS A 233 9.24 8.62 -24.07
CA CYS A 233 10.07 8.40 -25.25
C CYS A 233 9.60 9.28 -26.42
N ASN A 234 10.52 9.63 -27.34
CA ASN A 234 10.19 10.41 -28.53
C ASN A 234 9.68 9.54 -29.70
N SER A 235 9.77 8.24 -29.60
CA SER A 235 9.27 7.31 -30.61
C SER A 235 8.93 5.95 -30.02
N GLU A 236 8.05 5.21 -30.70
CA GLU A 236 7.71 3.84 -30.34
C GLU A 236 8.94 2.93 -30.34
N SER A 237 9.85 3.11 -31.31
CA SER A 237 11.12 2.36 -31.37
C SER A 237 12.00 2.62 -30.16
N GLU A 238 12.07 3.86 -29.66
CA GLU A 238 12.78 4.20 -28.42
C GLU A 238 12.12 3.56 -27.20
N ALA A 239 10.79 3.58 -27.12
CA ALA A 239 10.04 2.89 -26.05
C ALA A 239 10.33 1.38 -26.03
N TYR A 240 10.38 0.74 -27.19
CA TYR A 240 10.72 -0.68 -27.30
C TYR A 240 12.15 -0.98 -26.88
N LYS A 241 13.11 -0.17 -27.30
CA LYS A 241 14.53 -0.30 -26.87
C LYS A 241 14.67 -0.12 -25.36
N THR A 242 13.92 0.80 -24.79
CA THR A 242 13.91 1.05 -23.34
C THR A 242 13.26 -0.08 -22.58
N LEU A 243 12.19 -0.68 -23.12
CA LEU A 243 11.57 -1.88 -22.56
C LEU A 243 12.55 -3.06 -22.49
N ILE A 244 13.32 -3.30 -23.58
CA ILE A 244 14.36 -4.33 -23.61
C ILE A 244 15.41 -4.06 -22.53
N LEU A 245 15.91 -2.83 -22.46
CA LEU A 245 16.91 -2.45 -21.47
C LEU A 245 16.40 -2.63 -20.03
N LEU A 246 15.17 -2.18 -19.72
CA LEU A 246 14.55 -2.34 -18.40
C LEU A 246 14.43 -3.84 -18.08
N SER A 247 13.95 -4.65 -19.02
CA SER A 247 13.82 -6.09 -18.86
C SER A 247 15.17 -6.76 -18.56
N GLU A 248 16.25 -6.37 -19.23
CA GLU A 248 17.60 -6.87 -18.96
C GLU A 248 18.07 -6.48 -17.54
N LYS A 249 17.84 -5.21 -17.12
CA LYS A 249 18.23 -4.75 -15.78
C LYS A 249 17.46 -5.46 -14.67
N LEU A 250 16.17 -5.66 -14.87
CA LEU A 250 15.33 -6.39 -13.92
C LEU A 250 15.69 -7.88 -13.89
N SER A 251 15.95 -8.51 -15.04
CA SER A 251 16.43 -9.90 -15.10
C SER A 251 17.74 -10.09 -14.32
N ASN A 252 18.67 -9.14 -14.40
CA ASN A 252 19.89 -9.14 -13.59
C ASN A 252 19.60 -9.03 -12.08
N ALA A 253 18.46 -8.42 -11.69
CA ALA A 253 17.98 -8.40 -10.32
C ALA A 253 17.10 -9.61 -9.96
N GLN A 254 16.87 -10.54 -10.90
CA GLN A 254 15.98 -11.70 -10.83
C GLN A 254 14.49 -11.29 -10.71
N LEU A 255 14.16 -10.15 -11.29
CA LEU A 255 12.81 -9.63 -11.42
C LEU A 255 12.34 -9.69 -12.87
N SER A 256 11.05 -9.68 -13.09
CA SER A 256 10.43 -9.69 -14.42
C SER A 256 9.26 -8.71 -14.49
N LEU A 257 9.00 -8.22 -15.70
CA LEU A 257 7.84 -7.35 -15.96
C LEU A 257 6.55 -8.17 -16.05
N GLN A 258 5.44 -7.54 -15.68
CA GLN A 258 4.10 -8.08 -15.82
C GLN A 258 3.60 -7.82 -17.25
N LYS A 259 3.45 -8.88 -18.04
CA LYS A 259 3.11 -8.80 -19.46
C LYS A 259 1.79 -8.05 -19.71
N ASP A 260 0.76 -8.39 -18.95
CA ASP A 260 -0.58 -7.87 -19.15
C ASP A 260 -0.73 -6.39 -18.77
N LYS A 261 0.22 -5.87 -17.99
CA LYS A 261 0.30 -4.47 -17.57
C LYS A 261 1.35 -3.67 -18.34
N THR A 262 2.09 -4.31 -19.25
CA THR A 262 3.10 -3.64 -20.06
C THR A 262 2.47 -3.14 -21.36
N LYS A 263 2.48 -1.82 -21.57
CA LYS A 263 1.86 -1.14 -22.71
C LYS A 263 2.75 -0.03 -23.23
N ILE A 264 2.82 0.09 -24.54
CA ILE A 264 3.35 1.27 -25.23
C ILE A 264 2.16 1.94 -25.90
N MET A 265 1.98 3.22 -25.67
CA MET A 265 0.88 4.01 -26.20
C MET A 265 1.37 5.43 -26.59
N SER A 266 0.58 6.15 -27.37
CA SER A 266 0.85 7.57 -27.61
C SER A 266 0.66 8.38 -26.33
N SER A 267 1.38 9.49 -26.21
CA SER A 267 1.19 10.39 -25.07
C SER A 267 -0.20 11.04 -25.05
N GLU A 268 -0.86 11.13 -26.19
CA GLU A 268 -2.25 11.60 -26.29
C GLU A 268 -3.20 10.60 -25.64
N GLU A 269 -3.13 9.31 -26.03
CA GLU A 269 -3.89 8.22 -25.40
C GLU A 269 -3.63 8.12 -23.90
N PHE A 270 -2.37 8.29 -23.49
CA PHE A 270 -2.01 8.29 -22.07
C PHE A 270 -2.71 9.44 -21.31
N ARG A 271 -2.75 10.66 -21.87
CA ARG A 271 -3.44 11.79 -21.24
C ARG A 271 -4.95 11.62 -21.21
N GLU A 272 -5.55 11.04 -22.24
CA GLU A 272 -6.98 10.71 -22.24
C GLU A 272 -7.35 9.77 -21.11
N ILE A 273 -6.57 8.71 -20.88
CA ILE A 273 -6.76 7.75 -19.78
C ILE A 273 -6.61 8.44 -18.40
N HIS A 274 -5.73 9.45 -18.33
CA HIS A 274 -5.41 10.17 -17.08
C HIS A 274 -5.98 11.58 -17.02
N TYR A 275 -6.97 11.89 -17.84
CA TYR A 275 -7.59 13.20 -18.00
C TYR A 275 -7.98 13.90 -16.69
N PHE A 276 -8.45 13.13 -15.69
CA PHE A 276 -8.86 13.66 -14.38
C PHE A 276 -7.71 14.24 -13.52
N LEU A 277 -6.47 14.03 -13.93
CA LEU A 277 -5.28 14.49 -13.21
C LEU A 277 -4.67 15.75 -13.82
N ASP A 278 -5.22 16.24 -14.95
CA ASP A 278 -4.75 17.47 -15.56
C ASP A 278 -5.37 18.69 -14.85
N PRO A 279 -4.54 19.60 -14.25
CA PRO A 279 -5.06 20.80 -13.58
C PRO A 279 -5.81 21.77 -14.51
N ILE A 280 -5.74 21.57 -15.83
CA ILE A 280 -6.42 22.42 -16.84
C ILE A 280 -7.87 21.93 -17.10
N SER A 281 -8.26 20.75 -16.57
CA SER A 281 -9.56 20.13 -16.86
C SER A 281 -10.74 20.63 -16.00
N ASP A 282 -10.68 21.85 -15.48
CA ASP A 282 -11.80 22.43 -14.70
C ASP A 282 -13.06 22.76 -15.57
N GLU A 283 -13.04 22.47 -16.88
CA GLU A 283 -14.13 22.74 -17.81
C GLU A 283 -14.83 21.45 -18.31
N ILE A 284 -15.35 20.60 -17.40
CA ILE A 284 -16.38 19.64 -17.82
C ILE A 284 -17.73 20.15 -17.34
N ASP A 285 -18.55 20.57 -18.28
CA ASP A 285 -19.97 20.77 -18.06
C ASP A 285 -20.61 19.40 -17.71
N ASN A 286 -20.87 19.19 -16.40
CA ASN A 286 -21.59 18.04 -15.86
C ASN A 286 -20.85 16.68 -15.83
N PRO A 287 -19.77 16.51 -15.05
CA PRO A 287 -19.16 15.20 -14.86
C PRO A 287 -20.14 14.21 -14.20
N GLU A 288 -20.10 12.93 -14.62
CA GLU A 288 -20.86 11.86 -13.97
C GLU A 288 -20.52 11.81 -12.47
N GLU A 289 -21.46 11.37 -11.62
CA GLU A 289 -21.27 11.37 -10.17
C GLU A 289 -20.07 10.56 -9.69
N GLU A 290 -19.76 9.47 -10.40
CA GLU A 290 -18.56 8.66 -10.17
C GLU A 290 -17.27 9.49 -10.37
N GLN A 291 -17.25 10.36 -11.37
CA GLN A 291 -16.13 11.26 -11.64
C GLN A 291 -16.02 12.37 -10.58
N LYS A 292 -17.15 12.89 -10.10
CA LYS A 292 -17.18 13.84 -8.99
C LYS A 292 -16.61 13.22 -7.72
N LEU A 293 -16.98 11.97 -7.42
CA LEU A 293 -16.46 11.23 -6.27
C LEU A 293 -14.96 11.00 -6.37
N LEU A 294 -14.46 10.56 -7.53
CA LEU A 294 -13.03 10.37 -7.78
C LEU A 294 -12.24 11.67 -7.62
N ASN A 295 -12.76 12.79 -8.12
CA ASN A 295 -12.11 14.10 -7.99
C ASN A 295 -12.04 14.59 -6.55
N ILE A 296 -13.09 14.37 -5.75
CA ILE A 296 -13.08 14.73 -4.33
C ILE A 296 -12.02 13.94 -3.57
N SER A 297 -11.90 12.64 -3.83
CA SER A 297 -10.92 11.81 -3.14
C SER A 297 -9.48 12.07 -3.58
N ILE A 298 -9.27 12.53 -4.82
CA ILE A 298 -7.95 12.98 -5.29
C ILE A 298 -7.50 14.26 -4.57
N ARG A 299 -8.44 15.11 -4.18
CA ARG A 299 -8.16 16.35 -3.43
C ARG A 299 -7.96 16.12 -1.93
N PHE A 300 -8.43 15.01 -1.39
CA PHE A 300 -8.31 14.70 0.04
C PHE A 300 -7.06 13.87 0.34
N ASP A 301 -6.17 14.45 1.13
CA ASP A 301 -5.06 13.74 1.75
C ASP A 301 -5.33 13.58 3.25
N PRO A 302 -5.72 12.38 3.73
CA PRO A 302 -6.00 12.14 5.15
C PRO A 302 -4.77 12.34 6.05
N TYR A 303 -3.59 12.52 5.45
CA TYR A 303 -2.32 12.74 6.14
C TYR A 303 -1.88 14.21 6.13
N SER A 304 -2.68 15.12 5.53
CA SER A 304 -2.38 16.56 5.51
C SER A 304 -2.52 17.20 6.89
N THR A 305 -1.86 18.33 7.11
CA THR A 305 -1.95 19.08 8.38
C THR A 305 -3.30 19.75 8.59
N THR A 306 -4.07 19.92 7.51
CA THR A 306 -5.43 20.53 7.47
C THR A 306 -6.51 19.46 7.33
N ALA A 307 -6.20 18.18 7.53
CA ALA A 307 -7.10 17.06 7.26
C ALA A 307 -8.46 17.18 7.96
N ASP A 308 -8.52 17.73 9.17
CA ASP A 308 -9.77 17.88 9.92
C ASP A 308 -10.67 19.00 9.36
N GLU A 309 -10.09 20.14 8.96
CA GLU A 309 -10.81 21.25 8.33
C GLU A 309 -11.24 20.90 6.90
N ASP A 310 -10.35 20.25 6.14
CA ASP A 310 -10.62 19.74 4.81
C ASP A 310 -11.69 18.66 4.84
N TYR A 311 -11.70 17.81 5.88
CA TYR A 311 -12.70 16.75 6.05
C TYR A 311 -14.14 17.28 6.14
N GLU A 312 -14.41 18.32 6.93
CA GLU A 312 -15.77 18.87 7.03
C GLU A 312 -16.24 19.49 5.70
N THR A 313 -15.35 20.15 4.98
CA THR A 313 -15.65 20.69 3.63
C THR A 313 -15.95 19.58 2.64
N ILE A 314 -15.17 18.51 2.67
CA ILE A 314 -15.32 17.33 1.82
C ILE A 314 -16.58 16.56 2.17
N LYS A 315 -16.90 16.43 3.45
CA LYS A 315 -18.14 15.80 3.94
C LYS A 315 -19.39 16.45 3.35
N GLN A 316 -19.40 17.79 3.25
CA GLN A 316 -20.49 18.50 2.57
C GLN A 316 -20.54 18.19 1.07
N SER A 317 -19.40 18.12 0.41
CA SER A 317 -19.32 17.78 -1.01
C SER A 317 -19.72 16.33 -1.27
N ILE A 318 -19.33 15.39 -0.41
CA ILE A 318 -19.73 13.97 -0.49
C ILE A 318 -21.24 13.82 -0.33
N ARG A 319 -21.87 14.58 0.56
CA ARG A 319 -23.33 14.55 0.76
C ARG A 319 -24.14 15.01 -0.44
N GLN A 320 -23.52 15.69 -1.40
CA GLN A 320 -24.15 16.10 -2.66
C GLN A 320 -24.05 15.02 -3.75
N ILE A 321 -23.28 13.94 -3.51
CA ILE A 321 -23.09 12.83 -4.42
C ILE A 321 -24.02 11.69 -3.99
N ASP A 322 -24.69 11.07 -4.93
CA ASP A 322 -25.51 9.87 -4.71
C ASP A 322 -24.64 8.62 -4.52
N ILE A 323 -23.99 8.52 -3.35
CA ILE A 323 -23.14 7.38 -2.98
C ILE A 323 -23.95 6.07 -3.00
N ILE A 324 -25.21 6.09 -2.56
CA ILE A 324 -26.09 4.91 -2.55
C ILE A 324 -26.37 4.46 -3.99
N GLY A 325 -26.66 5.41 -4.89
CA GLY A 325 -26.85 5.11 -6.31
C GLY A 325 -25.58 4.56 -6.97
N ILE A 326 -24.40 5.09 -6.62
CA ILE A 326 -23.11 4.56 -7.10
C ILE A 326 -22.92 3.12 -6.61
N LEU A 327 -23.09 2.84 -5.31
CA LEU A 327 -22.97 1.48 -4.76
C LEU A 327 -23.97 0.53 -5.43
N SER A 328 -25.22 0.95 -5.60
CA SER A 328 -26.25 0.15 -6.25
C SER A 328 -25.93 -0.16 -7.73
N ARG A 329 -25.34 0.80 -8.47
CA ARG A 329 -24.88 0.56 -9.83
C ARG A 329 -23.70 -0.41 -9.88
N GLU A 330 -22.73 -0.23 -8.97
CA GLU A 330 -21.54 -1.08 -8.93
C GLU A 330 -21.89 -2.54 -8.64
N VAL A 331 -22.73 -2.83 -7.65
CA VAL A 331 -23.11 -4.21 -7.31
C VAL A 331 -23.90 -4.92 -8.42
N ASN A 332 -24.56 -4.16 -9.31
CA ASN A 332 -25.30 -4.68 -10.44
C ASN A 332 -24.43 -4.90 -11.70
N LYS A 333 -23.17 -4.47 -11.71
CA LYS A 333 -22.23 -4.75 -12.81
C LYS A 333 -21.78 -6.20 -12.75
N THR A 334 -21.40 -6.78 -13.88
CA THR A 334 -20.74 -8.11 -13.92
C THR A 334 -19.44 -8.12 -13.13
N ARG A 335 -18.72 -6.98 -13.08
CA ARG A 335 -17.53 -6.72 -12.26
C ARG A 335 -17.55 -5.28 -11.83
N ILE A 336 -17.27 -5.03 -10.54
CA ILE A 336 -17.19 -3.68 -10.00
C ILE A 336 -15.96 -2.95 -10.53
N ASP A 337 -16.03 -1.63 -10.63
CA ASP A 337 -14.84 -0.80 -10.64
C ASP A 337 -14.32 -0.69 -9.19
N GLN A 338 -13.19 -1.36 -8.90
CA GLN A 338 -12.66 -1.42 -7.54
C GLN A 338 -12.26 -0.05 -7.00
N THR A 339 -11.85 0.89 -7.86
CA THR A 339 -11.44 2.24 -7.45
C THR A 339 -12.65 3.04 -7.01
N VAL A 340 -13.67 3.11 -7.87
CA VAL A 340 -14.94 3.79 -7.59
C VAL A 340 -15.61 3.18 -6.37
N THR A 341 -15.69 1.84 -6.31
CA THR A 341 -16.35 1.13 -5.21
C THR A 341 -15.65 1.37 -3.87
N LYS A 342 -14.32 1.27 -3.80
CA LYS A 342 -13.55 1.56 -2.57
C LYS A 342 -13.77 2.98 -2.09
N GLN A 343 -13.88 3.92 -3.01
CA GLN A 343 -14.12 5.32 -2.67
C GLN A 343 -15.53 5.56 -2.16
N ALA A 344 -16.53 4.97 -2.82
CA ALA A 344 -17.91 5.00 -2.35
C ALA A 344 -18.01 4.38 -0.94
N ILE A 345 -17.37 3.23 -0.68
CA ILE A 345 -17.33 2.58 0.63
C ILE A 345 -16.67 3.50 1.68
N ASN A 346 -15.54 4.09 1.39
CA ASN A 346 -14.85 4.99 2.33
C ASN A 346 -15.65 6.28 2.62
N SER A 347 -16.55 6.64 1.72
CA SER A 347 -17.42 7.83 1.87
C SER A 347 -18.66 7.60 2.75
N ILE A 348 -18.97 6.36 3.12
CA ILE A 348 -20.21 6.06 3.90
C ILE A 348 -20.24 6.75 5.27
N LYS A 349 -19.08 6.98 5.88
CA LYS A 349 -18.98 7.72 7.15
C LYS A 349 -19.49 9.16 7.07
N ALA A 350 -19.49 9.77 5.89
CA ALA A 350 -19.96 11.13 5.66
C ALA A 350 -21.48 11.23 5.43
N LEU A 351 -22.16 10.08 5.23
CA LEU A 351 -23.60 10.01 4.94
C LEU A 351 -24.45 10.28 6.19
N THR A 352 -25.75 10.48 5.97
CA THR A 352 -26.75 10.51 7.04
C THR A 352 -26.96 9.12 7.61
N GLU A 353 -27.47 9.00 8.84
CA GLU A 353 -27.73 7.71 9.51
C GLU A 353 -28.56 6.76 8.64
N GLU A 354 -29.64 7.26 8.03
CA GLU A 354 -30.50 6.48 7.13
C GLU A 354 -29.72 5.94 5.93
N ASN A 355 -28.89 6.77 5.30
CA ASN A 355 -28.08 6.37 4.17
C ASN A 355 -26.92 5.45 4.57
N GLN A 356 -26.39 5.57 5.79
CA GLN A 356 -25.42 4.61 6.33
C GLN A 356 -26.05 3.22 6.44
N VAL A 357 -27.26 3.10 6.99
CA VAL A 357 -27.98 1.83 7.08
C VAL A 357 -28.25 1.24 5.68
N ASN A 358 -28.67 2.08 4.72
CA ASN A 358 -28.89 1.64 3.35
C ASN A 358 -27.58 1.14 2.67
N ALA A 359 -26.49 1.87 2.87
CA ALA A 359 -25.18 1.45 2.37
C ALA A 359 -24.75 0.09 2.95
N VAL A 360 -24.88 -0.08 4.25
CA VAL A 360 -24.54 -1.34 4.95
C VAL A 360 -25.36 -2.51 4.41
N LYS A 361 -26.67 -2.31 4.19
CA LYS A 361 -27.54 -3.34 3.60
C LYS A 361 -27.10 -3.74 2.20
N ILE A 362 -26.71 -2.79 1.36
CA ILE A 362 -26.19 -3.09 0.00
C ILE A 362 -24.87 -3.86 0.09
N LEU A 363 -23.97 -3.44 0.97
CA LEU A 363 -22.60 -3.95 1.05
C LEU A 363 -22.49 -5.33 1.69
N LEU A 364 -23.40 -5.67 2.62
CA LEU A 364 -23.42 -6.96 3.32
C LEU A 364 -24.53 -7.90 2.85
N ASP A 365 -25.28 -7.53 1.80
CA ASP A 365 -26.26 -8.44 1.18
C ASP A 365 -25.52 -9.66 0.59
N SER A 366 -25.95 -10.86 0.94
CA SER A 366 -25.33 -12.11 0.54
C SER A 366 -25.23 -12.27 -0.99
N ASN A 367 -26.20 -11.72 -1.76
CA ASN A 367 -26.19 -11.76 -3.22
C ASN A 367 -25.11 -10.83 -3.82
N ASN A 368 -24.72 -9.78 -3.11
CA ASN A 368 -23.73 -8.81 -3.58
C ASN A 368 -22.29 -9.20 -3.22
N LEU A 369 -22.10 -10.05 -2.22
CA LEU A 369 -20.79 -10.37 -1.65
C LEU A 369 -19.82 -10.98 -2.66
N LEU A 370 -20.31 -11.77 -3.64
CA LEU A 370 -19.46 -12.33 -4.71
C LEU A 370 -18.84 -11.21 -5.54
N ASN A 371 -19.65 -10.24 -5.94
CA ASN A 371 -19.20 -9.09 -6.71
C ASN A 371 -18.30 -8.14 -5.88
N LEU A 372 -18.56 -8.03 -4.59
CA LEU A 372 -17.84 -7.17 -3.68
C LEU A 372 -16.61 -7.84 -3.05
N SER A 373 -16.35 -9.13 -3.35
CA SER A 373 -15.24 -9.88 -2.76
C SER A 373 -13.86 -9.19 -2.87
N PRO A 374 -13.50 -8.50 -3.97
CA PRO A 374 -12.19 -7.82 -4.08
C PRO A 374 -12.03 -6.61 -3.14
N VAL A 375 -13.13 -6.11 -2.58
CA VAL A 375 -13.15 -4.95 -1.68
C VAL A 375 -13.68 -5.30 -0.28
N PHE A 376 -13.85 -6.58 0.03
CA PHE A 376 -14.48 -7.07 1.27
C PHE A 376 -13.82 -6.51 2.53
N THR A 377 -12.49 -6.54 2.64
CA THR A 377 -11.77 -5.97 3.79
C THR A 377 -11.99 -4.45 3.93
N THR A 378 -12.20 -3.74 2.82
CA THR A 378 -12.56 -2.31 2.85
C THR A 378 -13.97 -2.11 3.39
N ILE A 379 -14.91 -2.99 3.02
CA ILE A 379 -16.28 -2.99 3.55
C ILE A 379 -16.26 -3.15 5.06
N ILE A 380 -15.62 -4.19 5.57
CA ILE A 380 -15.59 -4.46 7.01
C ILE A 380 -14.96 -3.31 7.79
N ARG A 381 -13.83 -2.75 7.30
CA ARG A 381 -13.23 -1.55 7.91
C ARG A 381 -14.18 -0.35 7.96
N ALA A 382 -14.88 -0.09 6.87
CA ALA A 382 -15.81 1.03 6.78
C ALA A 382 -17.04 0.81 7.69
N VAL A 383 -17.63 -0.39 7.68
CA VAL A 383 -18.75 -0.75 8.57
C VAL A 383 -18.33 -0.62 10.03
N ARG A 384 -17.18 -1.14 10.42
CA ARG A 384 -16.65 -1.00 11.78
C ARG A 384 -16.49 0.46 12.20
N SER A 385 -16.09 1.34 11.27
CA SER A 385 -15.88 2.77 11.57
C SER A 385 -17.17 3.57 11.85
N ILE A 386 -18.33 3.02 11.48
CA ILE A 386 -19.64 3.63 11.67
C ILE A 386 -20.55 2.82 12.59
N TYR A 387 -20.13 1.63 13.02
CA TYR A 387 -20.98 0.69 13.75
C TYR A 387 -21.61 1.31 15.01
N ASP A 388 -20.81 2.04 15.79
CA ASP A 388 -21.29 2.67 17.02
C ASP A 388 -22.33 3.76 16.75
N ASP A 389 -22.25 4.42 15.61
CA ASP A 389 -23.14 5.49 15.17
C ASP A 389 -24.44 4.95 14.51
N LEU A 390 -24.51 3.65 14.17
CA LEU A 390 -25.70 3.05 13.57
C LEU A 390 -26.86 2.94 14.57
N VAL A 391 -28.08 3.12 14.08
CA VAL A 391 -29.29 2.78 14.82
C VAL A 391 -29.38 1.27 15.07
N ASP A 392 -30.14 0.86 16.12
CA ASP A 392 -30.20 -0.55 16.55
C ASP A 392 -30.54 -1.51 15.40
N ALA A 393 -31.50 -1.18 14.55
CA ALA A 393 -31.84 -1.99 13.37
C ALA A 393 -30.69 -2.14 12.36
N GLY A 394 -29.79 -1.17 12.28
CA GLY A 394 -28.58 -1.24 11.47
C GLY A 394 -27.54 -2.17 12.10
N LYS A 395 -27.35 -2.10 13.41
CA LYS A 395 -26.46 -3.00 14.18
C LYS A 395 -26.94 -4.45 14.09
N ASP A 396 -28.24 -4.69 14.34
CA ASP A 396 -28.84 -6.02 14.24
C ASP A 396 -28.65 -6.63 12.84
N PHE A 397 -28.75 -5.80 11.79
CA PHE A 397 -28.50 -6.26 10.42
C PHE A 397 -27.02 -6.64 10.20
N VAL A 398 -26.06 -5.81 10.63
CA VAL A 398 -24.63 -6.11 10.55
C VAL A 398 -24.31 -7.42 11.26
N ASP A 399 -24.76 -7.54 12.51
CA ASP A 399 -24.48 -8.72 13.34
C ASP A 399 -25.05 -9.98 12.70
N SER A 400 -26.30 -9.91 12.21
CA SER A 400 -26.95 -11.04 11.52
C SER A 400 -26.20 -11.43 10.23
N ALA A 401 -25.84 -10.46 9.41
CA ALA A 401 -25.12 -10.70 8.15
C ALA A 401 -23.74 -11.31 8.39
N LEU A 402 -23.01 -10.83 9.41
CA LEU A 402 -21.70 -11.40 9.75
C LEU A 402 -21.81 -12.83 10.32
N LEU A 403 -22.83 -13.08 11.18
CA LEU A 403 -23.10 -14.43 11.71
C LEU A 403 -23.48 -15.42 10.59
N GLU A 404 -24.25 -14.98 9.59
CA GLU A 404 -24.62 -15.81 8.44
C GLU A 404 -23.39 -16.25 7.63
N LEU A 405 -22.39 -15.36 7.45
CA LEU A 405 -21.12 -15.73 6.78
C LEU A 405 -20.41 -16.90 7.45
N PHE A 406 -20.47 -17.00 8.77
CA PHE A 406 -19.89 -18.13 9.51
C PHE A 406 -20.76 -19.38 9.43
N ALA A 407 -22.08 -19.23 9.57
CA ALA A 407 -23.01 -20.34 9.57
C ALA A 407 -23.04 -21.10 8.22
N GLU A 408 -22.94 -20.38 7.12
CA GLU A 408 -22.99 -20.94 5.76
C GLU A 408 -21.63 -21.45 5.23
N GLU A 409 -20.57 -21.38 6.03
CA GLU A 409 -19.19 -21.66 5.57
C GLU A 409 -18.85 -20.91 4.26
N ASN A 410 -19.22 -19.64 4.20
CA ASN A 410 -19.06 -18.79 3.01
C ASN A 410 -17.60 -18.78 2.55
N TYR A 411 -17.38 -18.73 1.21
CA TYR A 411 -16.03 -18.73 0.64
C TYR A 411 -15.17 -17.56 1.14
N LEU A 412 -15.77 -16.41 1.50
CA LEU A 412 -15.05 -15.27 2.07
C LEU A 412 -14.41 -15.59 3.42
N THR A 413 -15.01 -16.49 4.20
CA THR A 413 -14.44 -16.95 5.48
C THR A 413 -13.35 -18.01 5.32
N LYS A 414 -13.15 -18.56 4.11
CA LYS A 414 -11.99 -19.42 3.79
C LYS A 414 -10.71 -18.61 3.56
N ILE A 415 -10.83 -17.30 3.45
CA ILE A 415 -9.68 -16.38 3.37
C ILE A 415 -9.41 -15.87 4.78
N GLU A 416 -8.34 -16.35 5.41
CA GLU A 416 -8.03 -16.09 6.84
C GLU A 416 -7.93 -14.59 7.16
N ILE A 417 -7.43 -13.76 6.22
CA ILE A 417 -7.40 -12.30 6.38
C ILE A 417 -8.81 -11.74 6.59
N ASN A 418 -9.79 -12.23 5.85
CA ASN A 418 -11.16 -11.77 6.01
C ASN A 418 -11.70 -12.08 7.41
N LEU A 419 -11.38 -13.27 7.94
CA LEU A 419 -11.73 -13.63 9.31
C LEU A 419 -11.14 -12.66 10.33
N ASN A 420 -9.86 -12.30 10.17
CA ASN A 420 -9.19 -11.36 11.06
C ASN A 420 -9.82 -9.95 11.06
N TYR A 421 -10.53 -9.59 9.99
CA TYR A 421 -11.26 -8.32 9.93
C TYR A 421 -12.66 -8.41 10.52
N ILE A 422 -13.32 -9.58 10.46
CA ILE A 422 -14.68 -9.79 10.98
C ILE A 422 -14.67 -9.91 12.51
N VAL A 423 -13.68 -10.57 13.08
CA VAL A 423 -13.50 -10.75 14.54
C VAL A 423 -12.88 -9.50 15.16
#